data_a404aaf93fdcfa3e8746af5d2c15acb9
#
_entry.id   a404aaf93fdcfa3e8746af5d2c15acb9
#
_cell.length_a   1.000
_cell.length_b   1.000
_cell.length_c   1.000
_cell.angle_alpha   90.00
_cell.angle_beta   90.00
_cell.angle_gamma   90.00
#
_symmetry.space_group_name_H-M   'P 1'
#
loop_
_entity.id
_entity.type
_entity.pdbx_description
1 polymer ?
#
loop_
_entity_poly.entity_id
_entity_poly.type
_entity_poly.pdbx_seq_one_letter_code
_entity_poly.pdbx_strand_id
1 'polypeptide(L)'
;MTQSHMPDIDVLLIDDDEDILESYRHLLNLAGMVARVTDSPEKALSLLTPEWQGAVVLDIYMPAMNGMEVLERIKQIDSRIPVIMITGHGDIPLAVEAVKKGAYDFIEKPINPPIFLELVAKAHKERQSILSLRNAVISTTQERLVGDSAQITAIREQVQQIADIDKDLMIEGEMGTGRHLLAQLLHELSPHSDKAIQTVDCQNLADIKQVIAQIEADEVGTLILRSPYDLSSEAQRWLSSYLLDMERQGKRHFRTIAILENNTQQLVTEGRLIPEFYYYFSQITFSLPPLSARRPDIIPLFRAFLRQSAQRLGIVVPKIDRNYLDILKRYDWPGNIRELRNVAELYAVGIVKMVDSEQHRAIIPPEGPLDNLVDEYERRLIEDALYLFAGRVSDVADYLGIPRKKLYLRMKKHDLDKDSYKPKV
;
A
#
# COMPACT_ATOMS: atom_id res chain seq x y z
N MET A 1 -6.92 -1.04 27.52
CA MET A 1 -5.83 -1.84 28.10
C MET A 1 -4.56 -1.06 27.84
N THR A 2 -3.95 -0.53 28.89
CA THR A 2 -2.73 0.27 28.88
C THR A 2 -1.57 -0.60 28.38
N GLN A 3 -1.04 -0.30 27.21
CA GLN A 3 0.26 -0.82 26.79
C GLN A 3 1.30 -0.30 27.81
N SER A 4 1.82 -1.19 28.65
CA SER A 4 2.99 -0.92 29.45
C SER A 4 4.14 -0.66 28.49
N HIS A 5 4.63 0.57 28.44
CA HIS A 5 5.90 0.90 27.78
C HIS A 5 6.98 0.07 28.48
N MET A 6 7.39 -1.04 27.86
CA MET A 6 8.65 -1.66 28.22
C MET A 6 9.76 -0.68 27.82
N PRO A 7 10.78 -0.49 28.66
CA PRO A 7 11.93 0.33 28.29
C PRO A 7 12.53 -0.21 26.99
N ASP A 8 12.91 0.69 26.08
CA ASP A 8 13.60 0.32 24.85
C ASP A 8 14.86 -0.49 25.23
N ILE A 9 14.91 -1.74 24.80
CA ILE A 9 16.02 -2.63 25.08
C ILE A 9 16.96 -2.58 23.89
N ASP A 10 18.18 -2.09 24.11
CA ASP A 10 19.19 -1.93 23.05
C ASP A 10 19.89 -3.25 22.73
N VAL A 11 20.03 -4.13 23.72
CA VAL A 11 20.78 -5.40 23.57
C VAL A 11 20.11 -6.53 24.37
N LEU A 12 19.94 -7.68 23.74
CA LEU A 12 19.59 -8.93 24.41
C LEU A 12 20.84 -9.84 24.48
N LEU A 13 21.27 -10.15 25.70
CA LEU A 13 22.40 -11.05 25.97
C LEU A 13 21.87 -12.45 26.31
N ILE A 14 22.42 -13.47 25.68
CA ILE A 14 22.04 -14.87 25.86
C ILE A 14 23.33 -15.68 26.08
N ASP A 15 23.55 -16.18 27.30
CA ASP A 15 24.70 -17.01 27.70
C ASP A 15 24.22 -17.85 28.88
N ASP A 16 24.74 -19.06 29.08
CA ASP A 16 24.39 -19.91 30.22
C ASP A 16 25.17 -19.57 31.51
N ASP A 17 26.16 -18.71 31.41
CA ASP A 17 26.97 -18.24 32.54
C ASP A 17 26.43 -16.90 33.07
N GLU A 18 25.79 -16.94 34.26
CA GLU A 18 25.23 -15.76 34.91
C GLU A 18 26.28 -14.68 35.23
N ASP A 19 27.52 -15.07 35.60
CA ASP A 19 28.59 -14.12 35.92
C ASP A 19 29.06 -13.37 34.67
N ILE A 20 29.12 -14.06 33.54
CA ILE A 20 29.40 -13.47 32.22
C ILE A 20 28.27 -12.52 31.82
N LEU A 21 27.01 -12.93 31.93
CA LEU A 21 25.86 -12.11 31.63
C LEU A 21 25.87 -10.80 32.44
N GLU A 22 26.14 -10.88 33.72
CA GLU A 22 26.17 -9.71 34.62
C GLU A 22 27.33 -8.77 34.27
N SER A 23 28.49 -9.33 33.95
CA SER A 23 29.68 -8.57 33.55
C SER A 23 29.44 -7.78 32.25
N TYR A 24 28.83 -8.41 31.22
CA TYR A 24 28.52 -7.75 29.95
C TYR A 24 27.38 -6.76 30.10
N ARG A 25 26.34 -7.05 30.90
CA ARG A 25 25.28 -6.11 31.24
C ARG A 25 25.84 -4.85 31.89
N HIS A 26 26.74 -5.01 32.86
CA HIS A 26 27.41 -3.88 33.53
C HIS A 26 28.20 -3.03 32.52
N LEU A 27 28.96 -3.68 31.63
CA LEU A 27 29.74 -3.00 30.60
C LEU A 27 28.87 -2.20 29.64
N LEU A 28 27.76 -2.76 29.16
CA LEU A 28 26.80 -2.08 28.28
C LEU A 28 26.10 -0.93 28.97
N ASN A 29 25.69 -1.11 30.22
CA ASN A 29 25.08 -0.04 31.01
C ASN A 29 26.03 1.14 31.25
N LEU A 30 27.31 0.90 31.49
CA LEU A 30 28.33 1.96 31.56
C LEU A 30 28.48 2.72 30.25
N ALA A 31 28.24 2.07 29.13
CA ALA A 31 28.21 2.70 27.81
C ALA A 31 26.85 3.37 27.46
N GLY A 32 25.89 3.37 28.40
CA GLY A 32 24.56 3.99 28.22
C GLY A 32 23.57 3.14 27.43
N MET A 33 23.82 1.85 27.24
CA MET A 33 22.93 0.91 26.54
C MET A 33 22.11 0.08 27.55
N VAL A 34 20.81 -0.04 27.31
CA VAL A 34 19.91 -0.86 28.11
C VAL A 34 20.01 -2.31 27.69
N ALA A 35 20.63 -3.14 28.54
CA ALA A 35 20.82 -4.56 28.25
C ALA A 35 19.84 -5.44 29.04
N ARG A 36 19.20 -6.38 28.37
CA ARG A 36 18.45 -7.47 28.97
C ARG A 36 19.24 -8.76 28.85
N VAL A 37 19.27 -9.53 29.90
CA VAL A 37 20.03 -10.78 29.97
C VAL A 37 19.11 -11.97 30.21
N THR A 38 19.47 -13.13 29.68
CA THR A 38 18.78 -14.39 29.94
C THR A 38 19.70 -15.57 29.72
N ASP A 39 19.59 -16.58 30.59
CA ASP A 39 20.23 -17.89 30.52
C ASP A 39 19.40 -18.91 29.69
N SER A 40 18.18 -18.55 29.31
CA SER A 40 17.26 -19.45 28.59
C SER A 40 17.04 -18.98 27.15
N PRO A 41 17.50 -19.78 26.16
CA PRO A 41 17.23 -19.55 24.75
C PRO A 41 15.74 -19.44 24.42
N GLU A 42 14.88 -20.25 25.07
CA GLU A 42 13.43 -20.22 24.83
C GLU A 42 12.81 -18.90 25.29
N LYS A 43 13.23 -18.39 26.47
CA LYS A 43 12.79 -17.07 26.94
C LYS A 43 13.25 -15.97 26.00
N ALA A 44 14.51 -16.03 25.52
CA ALA A 44 15.03 -15.08 24.55
C ALA A 44 14.19 -15.05 23.27
N LEU A 45 13.91 -16.21 22.68
CA LEU A 45 13.10 -16.32 21.46
C LEU A 45 11.67 -15.79 21.63
N SER A 46 11.08 -15.95 22.84
CA SER A 46 9.75 -15.44 23.13
C SER A 46 9.66 -13.91 23.21
N LEU A 47 10.80 -13.23 23.40
CA LEU A 47 10.89 -11.76 23.45
C LEU A 47 11.09 -11.15 22.07
N LEU A 48 11.61 -11.91 21.14
CA LEU A 48 11.97 -11.43 19.82
C LEU A 48 10.74 -11.42 18.90
N THR A 49 10.53 -10.29 18.27
CA THR A 49 9.49 -10.09 17.25
C THR A 49 10.13 -9.39 16.04
N PRO A 50 9.46 -9.32 14.87
CA PRO A 50 9.94 -8.52 13.75
C PRO A 50 10.16 -7.04 14.08
N GLU A 51 9.52 -6.52 15.13
CA GLU A 51 9.66 -5.14 15.64
C GLU A 51 10.75 -5.01 16.72
N TRP A 52 11.49 -6.08 17.04
CA TRP A 52 12.59 -6.02 17.98
C TRP A 52 13.60 -4.92 17.61
N GLN A 53 13.89 -4.03 18.56
CA GLN A 53 14.66 -2.80 18.29
C GLN A 53 16.17 -2.96 18.49
N GLY A 54 16.58 -3.93 19.29
CA GLY A 54 17.96 -4.10 19.73
C GLY A 54 18.79 -5.06 18.88
N ALA A 55 20.07 -5.18 19.25
CA ALA A 55 20.94 -6.26 18.81
C ALA A 55 20.81 -7.48 19.75
N VAL A 56 21.22 -8.66 19.27
CA VAL A 56 21.32 -9.88 20.07
C VAL A 56 22.78 -10.27 20.17
N VAL A 57 23.24 -10.55 21.39
CA VAL A 57 24.58 -11.14 21.66
C VAL A 57 24.34 -12.54 22.19
N LEU A 58 24.92 -13.54 21.56
CA LEU A 58 24.55 -14.93 21.73
C LEU A 58 25.81 -15.81 21.88
N ASP A 59 25.90 -16.51 22.99
CA ASP A 59 26.95 -17.55 23.16
C ASP A 59 26.64 -18.77 22.28
N ILE A 60 27.68 -19.39 21.77
CA ILE A 60 27.55 -20.60 20.93
C ILE A 60 27.31 -21.84 21.79
N TYR A 61 28.03 -21.97 22.90
CA TYR A 61 28.03 -23.16 23.71
C TYR A 61 27.11 -23.06 24.91
N MET A 62 25.87 -23.44 24.73
CA MET A 62 24.87 -23.47 25.80
C MET A 62 24.29 -24.88 25.96
N PRO A 63 24.07 -25.36 27.23
CA PRO A 63 23.67 -26.75 27.49
C PRO A 63 22.29 -27.13 26.95
N ALA A 64 21.32 -26.18 26.98
CA ALA A 64 19.91 -26.46 26.66
C ALA A 64 19.63 -26.44 25.14
N MET A 65 20.22 -25.49 24.42
CA MET A 65 20.07 -25.30 22.99
C MET A 65 21.35 -24.64 22.46
N ASN A 66 21.90 -25.20 21.39
CA ASN A 66 23.11 -24.65 20.79
C ASN A 66 22.83 -23.27 20.18
N GLY A 67 23.74 -22.30 20.39
CA GLY A 67 23.62 -20.96 19.86
C GLY A 67 23.41 -20.88 18.34
N MET A 68 23.93 -21.84 17.58
CA MET A 68 23.70 -21.93 16.13
C MET A 68 22.22 -22.21 15.80
N GLU A 69 21.54 -23.03 16.59
CA GLU A 69 20.10 -23.29 16.46
C GLU A 69 19.29 -22.06 16.83
N VAL A 70 19.69 -21.36 17.90
CA VAL A 70 19.05 -20.08 18.32
C VAL A 70 19.18 -19.03 17.22
N LEU A 71 20.37 -18.90 16.61
CA LEU A 71 20.60 -18.01 15.46
C LEU A 71 19.64 -18.30 14.33
N GLU A 72 19.49 -19.56 13.91
CA GLU A 72 18.57 -19.94 12.84
C GLU A 72 17.11 -19.56 13.16
N ARG A 73 16.66 -19.79 14.39
CA ARG A 73 15.31 -19.41 14.84
C ARG A 73 15.12 -17.89 14.86
N ILE A 74 16.11 -17.13 15.31
CA ILE A 74 16.07 -15.66 15.25
C ILE A 74 15.96 -15.19 13.80
N LYS A 75 16.72 -15.78 12.89
CA LYS A 75 16.68 -15.43 11.45
C LYS A 75 15.37 -15.81 10.77
N GLN A 76 14.64 -16.78 11.30
CA GLN A 76 13.26 -17.09 10.86
C GLN A 76 12.25 -16.07 11.36
N ILE A 77 12.46 -15.46 12.54
CA ILE A 77 11.59 -14.38 13.05
C ILE A 77 11.77 -13.12 12.19
N ASP A 78 12.99 -12.64 12.06
CA ASP A 78 13.37 -11.55 11.13
C ASP A 78 14.87 -11.71 10.78
N SER A 79 15.17 -11.96 9.51
CA SER A 79 16.54 -12.12 9.02
C SER A 79 17.42 -10.89 9.26
N ARG A 80 16.80 -9.71 9.47
CA ARG A 80 17.48 -8.42 9.70
C ARG A 80 17.77 -8.12 11.17
N ILE A 81 17.40 -9.00 12.12
CA ILE A 81 17.85 -8.87 13.52
C ILE A 81 19.34 -9.11 13.56
N PRO A 82 20.18 -8.16 14.01
CA PRO A 82 21.62 -8.37 14.11
C PRO A 82 21.92 -9.29 15.30
N VAL A 83 22.60 -10.40 15.02
CA VAL A 83 23.04 -11.37 16.02
C VAL A 83 24.56 -11.43 16.00
N ILE A 84 25.19 -11.05 17.11
CA ILE A 84 26.64 -11.14 17.33
C ILE A 84 26.90 -12.43 18.12
N MET A 85 27.70 -13.33 17.54
CA MET A 85 28.01 -14.59 18.17
C MET A 85 29.23 -14.45 19.08
N ILE A 86 29.18 -15.06 20.26
CA ILE A 86 30.36 -15.20 21.15
C ILE A 86 30.89 -16.60 21.00
N THR A 87 32.23 -16.74 20.77
CA THR A 87 32.89 -18.03 20.52
C THR A 87 34.00 -18.25 21.49
N GLY A 88 34.28 -19.52 21.79
CA GLY A 88 35.51 -19.93 22.53
C GLY A 88 36.78 -19.82 21.67
N HIS A 89 37.92 -19.96 22.34
CA HIS A 89 39.22 -19.87 21.67
C HIS A 89 39.43 -21.02 20.67
N GLY A 90 39.72 -20.70 19.42
CA GLY A 90 40.02 -21.70 18.37
C GLY A 90 38.83 -22.12 17.47
N ASP A 91 37.63 -21.56 17.66
CA ASP A 91 36.41 -21.97 16.94
C ASP A 91 36.18 -21.20 15.61
N ILE A 92 37.26 -20.82 14.92
CA ILE A 92 37.17 -20.07 13.64
C ILE A 92 36.26 -20.76 12.61
N PRO A 93 36.27 -22.09 12.42
CA PRO A 93 35.36 -22.74 11.47
C PRO A 93 33.88 -22.50 11.83
N LEU A 94 33.52 -22.52 13.11
CA LEU A 94 32.17 -22.32 13.61
C LEU A 94 31.71 -20.85 13.46
N ALA A 95 32.64 -19.90 13.70
CA ALA A 95 32.41 -18.49 13.46
C ALA A 95 32.10 -18.21 11.97
N VAL A 96 32.86 -18.81 11.05
CA VAL A 96 32.59 -18.69 9.60
C VAL A 96 31.26 -19.32 9.23
N GLU A 97 30.89 -20.44 9.85
CA GLU A 97 29.56 -21.05 9.64
C GLU A 97 28.43 -20.14 10.15
N ALA A 98 28.58 -19.52 11.31
CA ALA A 98 27.62 -18.58 11.86
C ALA A 98 27.37 -17.39 10.92
N VAL A 99 28.43 -16.81 10.36
CA VAL A 99 28.28 -15.71 9.37
C VAL A 99 27.58 -16.20 8.10
N LYS A 100 27.86 -17.40 7.60
CA LYS A 100 27.16 -18.01 6.46
C LYS A 100 25.66 -18.24 6.76
N LYS A 101 25.28 -18.50 8.02
CA LYS A 101 23.90 -18.63 8.49
C LYS A 101 23.25 -17.29 8.83
N GLY A 102 23.94 -16.18 8.59
CA GLY A 102 23.40 -14.83 8.72
C GLY A 102 23.69 -14.15 10.05
N ALA A 103 24.66 -14.63 10.87
CA ALA A 103 25.15 -13.83 11.99
C ALA A 103 25.70 -12.48 11.48
N TYR A 104 25.53 -11.44 12.29
CA TYR A 104 26.04 -10.10 11.96
C TYR A 104 27.57 -10.07 12.02
N ASP A 105 28.12 -10.65 13.09
CA ASP A 105 29.55 -10.80 13.31
C ASP A 105 29.80 -11.81 14.45
N PHE A 106 31.06 -12.03 14.81
CA PHE A 106 31.42 -12.83 15.96
C PHE A 106 32.54 -12.18 16.77
N ILE A 107 32.65 -12.57 18.07
CA ILE A 107 33.66 -12.11 19.00
C ILE A 107 34.23 -13.32 19.73
N GLU A 108 35.56 -13.43 19.80
CA GLU A 108 36.26 -14.49 20.52
C GLU A 108 36.43 -14.14 22.01
N LYS A 109 36.21 -15.13 22.89
CA LYS A 109 36.54 -15.02 24.34
C LYS A 109 38.07 -15.19 24.55
N PRO A 110 38.75 -14.35 25.37
CA PRO A 110 38.21 -13.29 26.21
C PRO A 110 37.85 -12.02 25.43
N ILE A 111 36.69 -11.44 25.71
CA ILE A 111 36.20 -10.29 25.00
C ILE A 111 37.05 -9.04 25.30
N ASN A 112 37.40 -8.31 24.26
CA ASN A 112 37.99 -6.97 24.34
C ASN A 112 36.84 -5.94 24.48
N PRO A 113 36.68 -5.26 25.65
CA PRO A 113 35.54 -4.38 25.88
C PRO A 113 35.34 -3.26 24.86
N PRO A 114 36.35 -2.50 24.44
CA PRO A 114 36.20 -1.50 23.38
C PRO A 114 35.66 -2.05 22.08
N ILE A 115 36.18 -3.19 21.59
CA ILE A 115 35.75 -3.83 20.34
C ILE A 115 34.30 -4.34 20.45
N PHE A 116 33.98 -4.94 21.60
CA PHE A 116 32.62 -5.41 21.89
C PHE A 116 31.58 -4.25 21.85
N LEU A 117 31.88 -3.17 22.56
CA LEU A 117 30.99 -2.00 22.63
C LEU A 117 30.80 -1.35 21.24
N GLU A 118 31.88 -1.22 20.47
CA GLU A 118 31.84 -0.67 19.14
C GLU A 118 30.95 -1.52 18.20
N LEU A 119 31.14 -2.84 18.24
CA LEU A 119 30.39 -3.78 17.40
C LEU A 119 28.91 -3.79 17.75
N VAL A 120 28.57 -3.85 19.05
CA VAL A 120 27.19 -3.83 19.53
C VAL A 120 26.51 -2.50 19.18
N ALA A 121 27.20 -1.37 19.37
CA ALA A 121 26.65 -0.05 19.01
C ALA A 121 26.39 0.06 17.49
N LYS A 122 27.30 -0.46 16.66
CA LYS A 122 27.14 -0.49 15.21
C LYS A 122 25.93 -1.35 14.81
N ALA A 123 25.83 -2.56 15.35
CA ALA A 123 24.72 -3.47 15.10
C ALA A 123 23.37 -2.89 15.52
N HIS A 124 23.29 -2.29 16.71
CA HIS A 124 22.10 -1.61 17.21
C HIS A 124 21.70 -0.44 16.30
N LYS A 125 22.64 0.45 15.93
CA LYS A 125 22.40 1.57 15.04
C LYS A 125 21.87 1.13 13.67
N GLU A 126 22.43 0.07 13.12
CA GLU A 126 21.97 -0.48 11.85
C GLU A 126 20.53 -1.00 11.95
N ARG A 127 20.22 -1.73 13.05
CA ARG A 127 18.85 -2.18 13.32
C ARG A 127 17.86 -1.03 13.43
N GLN A 128 18.20 0.04 14.16
CA GLN A 128 17.37 1.24 14.27
C GLN A 128 17.12 1.89 12.90
N SER A 129 18.13 1.93 12.04
CA SER A 129 17.98 2.46 10.68
C SER A 129 17.02 1.60 9.84
N ILE A 130 17.12 0.27 9.93
CA ILE A 130 16.23 -0.66 9.23
C ILE A 130 14.77 -0.47 9.71
N LEU A 131 14.54 -0.37 11.01
CA LEU A 131 13.21 -0.18 11.56
C LEU A 131 12.62 1.19 11.23
N SER A 132 13.43 2.25 11.25
CA SER A 132 12.98 3.59 10.87
C SER A 132 12.55 3.64 9.39
N LEU A 133 13.31 3.01 8.49
CA LEU A 133 12.93 2.86 7.07
C LEU A 133 11.64 2.03 6.92
N ARG A 134 11.52 0.90 7.64
CA ARG A 134 10.29 0.08 7.64
C ARG A 134 9.08 0.88 8.10
N ASN A 135 9.20 1.64 9.20
CA ASN A 135 8.13 2.49 9.71
C ASN A 135 7.77 3.62 8.75
N ALA A 136 8.74 4.23 8.07
CA ALA A 136 8.49 5.21 7.03
C ALA A 136 7.72 4.61 5.85
N VAL A 137 8.09 3.41 5.41
CA VAL A 137 7.35 2.66 4.36
C VAL A 137 5.92 2.38 4.79
N ILE A 138 5.70 1.92 6.03
CA ILE A 138 4.37 1.65 6.58
C ILE A 138 3.54 2.93 6.62
N SER A 139 4.07 4.03 7.17
CA SER A 139 3.38 5.31 7.25
C SER A 139 3.00 5.85 5.87
N THR A 140 3.96 5.90 4.94
CA THR A 140 3.74 6.37 3.58
C THR A 140 2.69 5.52 2.86
N THR A 141 2.76 4.19 3.04
CA THR A 141 1.79 3.27 2.43
C THR A 141 0.38 3.47 2.98
N GLN A 142 0.22 3.69 4.29
CA GLN A 142 -1.07 3.96 4.93
C GLN A 142 -1.67 5.30 4.50
N GLU A 143 -0.84 6.34 4.36
CA GLU A 143 -1.28 7.67 3.91
C GLU A 143 -1.73 7.66 2.43
N ARG A 144 -0.99 6.97 1.57
CA ARG A 144 -1.23 6.94 0.12
C ARG A 144 -2.34 5.97 -0.28
N LEU A 145 -2.42 4.80 0.35
CA LEU A 145 -3.43 3.78 0.09
C LEU A 145 -4.53 3.82 1.18
N VAL A 146 -5.41 4.80 1.08
CA VAL A 146 -6.51 5.00 2.04
C VAL A 146 -7.56 3.90 1.91
N GLY A 147 -8.02 3.36 3.05
CA GLY A 147 -9.10 2.37 3.14
C GLY A 147 -8.93 1.43 4.33
N ASP A 148 -10.02 0.75 4.70
CA ASP A 148 -10.09 -0.16 5.86
C ASP A 148 -10.49 -1.59 5.45
N SER A 149 -10.65 -1.86 4.15
CA SER A 149 -10.98 -3.19 3.65
C SER A 149 -9.81 -4.17 3.78
N ALA A 150 -10.13 -5.47 3.93
CA ALA A 150 -9.12 -6.53 3.94
C ALA A 150 -8.28 -6.54 2.65
N GLN A 151 -8.89 -6.19 1.51
CA GLN A 151 -8.23 -6.14 0.21
C GLN A 151 -7.13 -5.07 0.17
N ILE A 152 -7.43 -3.84 0.64
CA ILE A 152 -6.42 -2.78 0.65
C ILE A 152 -5.35 -3.03 1.71
N THR A 153 -5.70 -3.67 2.82
CA THR A 153 -4.73 -4.09 3.83
C THR A 153 -3.75 -5.10 3.27
N ALA A 154 -4.22 -6.12 2.54
CA ALA A 154 -3.35 -7.10 1.88
C ALA A 154 -2.42 -6.44 0.84
N ILE A 155 -2.93 -5.45 0.08
CA ILE A 155 -2.09 -4.70 -0.88
C ILE A 155 -1.01 -3.89 -0.15
N ARG A 156 -1.34 -3.25 0.98
CA ARG A 156 -0.33 -2.53 1.80
C ARG A 156 0.77 -3.48 2.31
N GLU A 157 0.38 -4.64 2.83
CA GLU A 157 1.33 -5.67 3.28
C GLU A 157 2.23 -6.14 2.14
N GLN A 158 1.66 -6.40 0.96
CA GLN A 158 2.42 -6.78 -0.22
C GLN A 158 3.39 -5.66 -0.66
N VAL A 159 2.98 -4.38 -0.64
CA VAL A 159 3.85 -3.23 -0.93
C VAL A 159 5.02 -3.19 0.04
N GLN A 160 4.77 -3.37 1.34
CA GLN A 160 5.81 -3.37 2.37
C GLN A 160 6.83 -4.49 2.19
N GLN A 161 6.38 -5.68 1.73
CA GLN A 161 7.25 -6.82 1.49
C GLN A 161 8.18 -6.62 0.28
N ILE A 162 7.74 -5.88 -0.74
CA ILE A 162 8.48 -5.74 -1.99
C ILE A 162 9.10 -4.35 -2.20
N ALA A 163 8.94 -3.43 -1.25
CA ALA A 163 9.45 -2.05 -1.37
C ALA A 163 10.95 -2.01 -1.70
N ASP A 164 11.75 -2.87 -1.06
CA ASP A 164 13.20 -2.95 -1.25
C ASP A 164 13.63 -3.87 -2.40
N ILE A 165 12.67 -4.52 -3.07
CA ILE A 165 12.97 -5.50 -4.13
C ILE A 165 12.99 -4.80 -5.48
N ASP A 166 14.15 -4.80 -6.12
CA ASP A 166 14.30 -4.27 -7.48
C ASP A 166 13.91 -5.31 -8.54
N LYS A 167 12.61 -5.59 -8.63
CA LYS A 167 12.03 -6.54 -9.59
C LYS A 167 10.94 -5.86 -10.42
N ASP A 168 10.81 -6.29 -11.68
CA ASP A 168 9.69 -5.94 -12.52
C ASP A 168 8.41 -6.55 -12.00
N LEU A 169 7.30 -5.86 -12.24
CA LEU A 169 6.02 -6.30 -11.72
C LEU A 169 4.86 -5.87 -12.62
N MET A 170 3.72 -6.47 -12.34
CA MET A 170 2.46 -6.18 -13.00
C MET A 170 1.45 -5.60 -12.01
N ILE A 171 0.72 -4.59 -12.45
CA ILE A 171 -0.44 -4.04 -11.73
C ILE A 171 -1.66 -4.18 -12.62
N GLU A 172 -2.64 -4.95 -12.16
CA GLU A 172 -3.90 -5.13 -12.87
C GLU A 172 -5.08 -4.57 -12.08
N GLY A 173 -6.15 -4.24 -12.78
CA GLY A 173 -7.37 -3.73 -12.19
C GLY A 173 -8.16 -2.89 -13.17
N GLU A 174 -9.41 -2.56 -12.84
CA GLU A 174 -10.26 -1.72 -13.66
C GLU A 174 -9.76 -0.27 -13.74
N MET A 175 -10.26 0.47 -14.74
CA MET A 175 -9.97 1.89 -14.85
C MET A 175 -10.44 2.65 -13.61
N GLY A 176 -9.59 3.54 -13.08
CA GLY A 176 -9.93 4.36 -11.92
C GLY A 176 -9.71 3.72 -10.55
N THR A 177 -9.21 2.47 -10.46
CA THR A 177 -8.94 1.77 -9.19
C THR A 177 -7.70 2.25 -8.43
N GLY A 178 -6.82 3.04 -9.07
CA GLY A 178 -5.61 3.58 -8.46
C GLY A 178 -4.30 2.93 -8.91
N ARG A 179 -4.29 2.17 -10.01
CA ARG A 179 -3.10 1.46 -10.55
C ARG A 179 -1.88 2.38 -10.71
N HIS A 180 -2.08 3.57 -11.27
CA HIS A 180 -0.99 4.53 -11.45
C HIS A 180 -0.46 5.09 -10.12
N LEU A 181 -1.34 5.36 -9.16
CA LEU A 181 -0.95 5.77 -7.82
C LEU A 181 -0.10 4.69 -7.13
N LEU A 182 -0.49 3.41 -7.28
CA LEU A 182 0.28 2.29 -6.73
C LEU A 182 1.66 2.18 -7.41
N ALA A 183 1.75 2.35 -8.73
CA ALA A 183 3.02 2.35 -9.43
C ALA A 183 3.95 3.49 -8.97
N GLN A 184 3.41 4.68 -8.76
CA GLN A 184 4.17 5.81 -8.19
C GLN A 184 4.63 5.53 -6.76
N LEU A 185 3.76 4.98 -5.91
CA LEU A 185 4.11 4.61 -4.54
C LEU A 185 5.23 3.56 -4.51
N LEU A 186 5.17 2.55 -5.37
CA LEU A 186 6.20 1.53 -5.49
C LEU A 186 7.55 2.10 -5.94
N HIS A 187 7.56 3.15 -6.76
CA HIS A 187 8.78 3.87 -7.09
C HIS A 187 9.28 4.69 -5.90
N GLU A 188 8.42 5.49 -5.24
CA GLU A 188 8.76 6.31 -4.08
C GLU A 188 9.40 5.49 -2.94
N LEU A 189 9.02 4.21 -2.83
CA LEU A 189 9.52 3.27 -1.82
C LEU A 189 10.67 2.36 -2.31
N SER A 190 11.10 2.49 -3.57
CA SER A 190 12.14 1.65 -4.18
C SER A 190 13.54 2.23 -3.97
N PRO A 191 14.60 1.42 -4.17
CA PRO A 191 15.99 1.91 -4.20
C PRO A 191 16.26 2.98 -5.26
N HIS A 192 15.35 3.15 -6.23
CA HIS A 192 15.45 4.14 -7.31
C HIS A 192 14.61 5.40 -7.09
N SER A 193 14.15 5.65 -5.86
CA SER A 193 13.26 6.77 -5.51
C SER A 193 13.87 8.17 -5.77
N ASP A 194 15.18 8.26 -5.86
CA ASP A 194 15.95 9.47 -6.20
C ASP A 194 16.00 9.76 -7.71
N LYS A 195 15.65 8.78 -8.55
CA LYS A 195 15.67 8.89 -10.01
C LYS A 195 14.28 9.25 -10.56
N ALA A 196 14.24 9.62 -11.83
CA ALA A 196 13.00 9.97 -12.51
C ALA A 196 12.10 8.76 -12.79
N ILE A 197 10.79 9.00 -12.89
CA ILE A 197 9.80 8.08 -13.43
C ILE A 197 9.48 8.45 -14.88
N GLN A 198 9.52 7.47 -15.78
CA GLN A 198 9.02 7.61 -17.15
C GLN A 198 7.75 6.79 -17.31
N THR A 199 6.64 7.45 -17.70
CA THR A 199 5.39 6.76 -18.05
C THR A 199 5.21 6.76 -19.55
N VAL A 200 4.98 5.58 -20.13
CA VAL A 200 4.78 5.38 -21.56
C VAL A 200 3.40 4.77 -21.79
N ASP A 201 2.61 5.42 -22.64
CA ASP A 201 1.34 4.88 -23.13
C ASP A 201 1.60 4.09 -24.41
N CYS A 202 1.42 2.77 -24.32
CA CYS A 202 1.75 1.86 -25.42
C CYS A 202 0.77 1.95 -26.60
N GLN A 203 -0.42 2.55 -26.41
CA GLN A 203 -1.45 2.65 -27.44
C GLN A 203 -0.98 3.44 -28.68
N ASN A 204 -0.14 4.46 -28.47
CA ASN A 204 0.33 5.34 -29.55
C ASN A 204 1.85 5.25 -29.75
N LEU A 205 2.48 4.18 -29.27
CA LEU A 205 3.92 4.06 -29.29
C LEU A 205 4.41 3.51 -30.64
N ALA A 206 5.23 4.29 -31.33
CA ALA A 206 5.79 3.90 -32.63
C ALA A 206 6.93 2.86 -32.47
N ASP A 207 7.84 3.06 -31.51
CA ASP A 207 8.98 2.17 -31.28
C ASP A 207 9.43 2.16 -29.83
N ILE A 208 9.26 1.01 -29.18
CA ILE A 208 9.68 0.80 -27.77
C ILE A 208 11.20 0.85 -27.62
N LYS A 209 11.98 0.51 -28.66
CA LYS A 209 13.44 0.50 -28.59
C LYS A 209 14.01 1.90 -28.43
N GLN A 210 13.41 2.90 -29.10
CA GLN A 210 13.81 4.31 -28.93
C GLN A 210 13.53 4.80 -27.52
N VAL A 211 12.40 4.41 -26.95
CA VAL A 211 12.04 4.75 -25.54
C VAL A 211 13.05 4.15 -24.58
N ILE A 212 13.41 2.89 -24.73
CA ILE A 212 14.41 2.25 -23.86
C ILE A 212 15.77 2.94 -23.97
N ALA A 213 16.23 3.25 -25.17
CA ALA A 213 17.49 3.97 -25.37
C ALA A 213 17.49 5.37 -24.70
N GLN A 214 16.35 6.06 -24.72
CA GLN A 214 16.20 7.36 -24.02
C GLN A 214 16.20 7.18 -22.50
N ILE A 215 15.50 6.16 -21.98
CA ILE A 215 15.46 5.84 -20.54
C ILE A 215 16.86 5.57 -20.00
N GLU A 216 17.68 4.85 -20.75
CA GLU A 216 19.07 4.58 -20.38
C GLU A 216 19.93 5.85 -20.40
N ALA A 217 19.74 6.72 -21.38
CA ALA A 217 20.45 7.98 -21.49
C ALA A 217 20.08 8.99 -20.38
N ASP A 218 18.82 9.00 -19.97
CA ASP A 218 18.27 9.94 -19.00
C ASP A 218 18.35 9.42 -17.53
N GLU A 219 18.99 8.24 -17.32
CA GLU A 219 19.13 7.60 -16.00
C GLU A 219 17.80 7.43 -15.24
N VAL A 220 16.73 7.09 -15.96
CA VAL A 220 15.40 6.86 -15.38
C VAL A 220 15.43 5.68 -14.43
N GLY A 221 14.81 5.81 -13.25
CA GLY A 221 14.77 4.73 -12.22
C GLY A 221 13.61 3.78 -12.38
N THR A 222 12.48 4.24 -12.95
CA THR A 222 11.29 3.39 -13.14
C THR A 222 10.59 3.72 -14.44
N LEU A 223 10.36 2.69 -15.25
CA LEU A 223 9.52 2.72 -16.45
C LEU A 223 8.14 2.19 -16.12
N ILE A 224 7.10 2.98 -16.37
CA ILE A 224 5.69 2.55 -16.26
C ILE A 224 5.14 2.37 -17.68
N LEU A 225 4.76 1.14 -18.03
CA LEU A 225 4.11 0.80 -19.28
C LEU A 225 2.59 0.73 -19.07
N ARG A 226 1.84 1.60 -19.74
CA ARG A 226 0.38 1.57 -19.74
C ARG A 226 -0.12 0.81 -20.97
N SER A 227 -1.04 -0.13 -20.75
CA SER A 227 -1.65 -0.94 -21.81
C SER A 227 -0.63 -1.63 -22.73
N PRO A 228 0.35 -2.40 -22.18
CA PRO A 228 1.40 -3.03 -22.97
C PRO A 228 0.86 -4.04 -24.00
N TYR A 229 -0.38 -4.47 -23.89
CA TYR A 229 -1.08 -5.30 -24.89
C TYR A 229 -1.40 -4.56 -26.19
N ASP A 230 -1.21 -3.25 -26.26
CA ASP A 230 -1.32 -2.46 -27.49
C ASP A 230 0.01 -2.40 -28.27
N LEU A 231 1.12 -2.89 -27.69
CA LEU A 231 2.36 -3.13 -28.41
C LEU A 231 2.21 -4.31 -29.39
N SER A 232 2.91 -4.25 -30.50
CA SER A 232 2.99 -5.40 -31.41
C SER A 232 3.63 -6.61 -30.70
N SER A 233 3.27 -7.82 -31.09
CA SER A 233 3.84 -9.05 -30.54
C SER A 233 5.37 -9.10 -30.66
N GLU A 234 5.94 -8.50 -31.73
CA GLU A 234 7.38 -8.37 -31.89
C GLU A 234 8.00 -7.42 -30.84
N ALA A 235 7.37 -6.28 -30.58
CA ALA A 235 7.81 -5.31 -29.57
C ALA A 235 7.72 -5.90 -28.15
N GLN A 236 6.64 -6.61 -27.83
CA GLN A 236 6.49 -7.31 -26.54
C GLN A 236 7.59 -8.37 -26.37
N ARG A 237 7.87 -9.19 -27.38
CA ARG A 237 8.92 -10.22 -27.34
C ARG A 237 10.29 -9.61 -27.18
N TRP A 238 10.59 -8.57 -27.96
CA TRP A 238 11.85 -7.86 -27.87
C TRP A 238 12.07 -7.29 -26.45
N LEU A 239 11.07 -6.61 -25.89
CA LEU A 239 11.17 -6.01 -24.56
C LEU A 239 11.39 -7.06 -23.47
N SER A 240 10.63 -8.16 -23.48
CA SER A 240 10.81 -9.24 -22.49
C SER A 240 12.20 -9.85 -22.57
N SER A 241 12.71 -10.10 -23.80
CA SER A 241 14.06 -10.65 -24.00
C SER A 241 15.13 -9.65 -23.51
N TYR A 242 14.97 -8.38 -23.85
CA TYR A 242 15.89 -7.32 -23.46
C TYR A 242 15.98 -7.20 -21.92
N LEU A 243 14.84 -7.12 -21.22
CA LEU A 243 14.81 -7.00 -19.75
C LEU A 243 15.42 -8.25 -19.09
N LEU A 244 15.14 -9.44 -19.60
CA LEU A 244 15.71 -10.69 -19.09
C LEU A 244 17.24 -10.76 -19.27
N ASP A 245 17.74 -10.28 -20.40
CA ASP A 245 19.18 -10.25 -20.68
C ASP A 245 19.90 -9.24 -19.78
N MET A 246 19.31 -8.07 -19.55
CA MET A 246 19.84 -7.06 -18.61
C MET A 246 19.88 -7.59 -17.17
N GLU A 247 18.85 -8.33 -16.75
CA GLU A 247 18.82 -8.98 -15.45
C GLU A 247 19.95 -10.03 -15.32
N ARG A 248 20.12 -10.91 -16.31
CA ARG A 248 21.17 -11.94 -16.34
C ARG A 248 22.58 -11.36 -16.34
N GLN A 249 22.78 -10.21 -16.98
CA GLN A 249 24.09 -9.54 -17.01
C GLN A 249 24.38 -8.69 -15.78
N GLY A 250 23.41 -8.53 -14.87
CA GLY A 250 23.53 -7.63 -13.71
C GLY A 250 23.67 -6.15 -14.09
N LYS A 251 23.24 -5.78 -15.29
CA LYS A 251 23.32 -4.41 -15.85
C LYS A 251 21.97 -3.69 -15.79
N ARG A 252 21.18 -4.03 -14.81
CA ARG A 252 19.85 -3.43 -14.68
C ARG A 252 19.97 -2.02 -14.11
N HIS A 253 19.42 -1.03 -14.83
CA HIS A 253 19.49 0.39 -14.47
C HIS A 253 18.15 0.97 -14.04
N PHE A 254 17.04 0.32 -14.39
CA PHE A 254 15.68 0.76 -14.08
C PHE A 254 14.75 -0.44 -13.81
N ARG A 255 13.69 -0.17 -13.10
CA ARG A 255 12.59 -1.10 -12.84
C ARG A 255 11.45 -0.87 -13.83
N THR A 256 10.78 -1.93 -14.28
CA THR A 256 9.62 -1.81 -15.16
C THR A 256 8.34 -2.23 -14.45
N ILE A 257 7.29 -1.43 -14.55
CA ILE A 257 5.96 -1.70 -14.01
C ILE A 257 4.97 -1.74 -15.17
N ALA A 258 4.40 -2.91 -15.45
CA ALA A 258 3.37 -3.09 -16.47
C ALA A 258 1.98 -2.86 -15.86
N ILE A 259 1.21 -1.89 -16.35
CA ILE A 259 -0.15 -1.61 -15.93
C ILE A 259 -1.14 -2.16 -16.95
N LEU A 260 -1.95 -3.12 -16.52
CA LEU A 260 -2.95 -3.80 -17.35
C LEU A 260 -4.37 -3.57 -16.80
N GLU A 261 -5.35 -3.82 -17.66
CA GLU A 261 -6.75 -3.90 -17.24
C GLU A 261 -7.08 -5.30 -16.71
N ASN A 262 -8.25 -5.47 -16.09
CA ASN A 262 -8.72 -6.78 -15.66
C ASN A 262 -8.83 -7.74 -16.88
N ASN A 263 -8.73 -9.05 -16.61
CA ASN A 263 -8.76 -10.13 -17.61
C ASN A 263 -7.46 -10.33 -18.39
N THR A 264 -6.33 -10.23 -17.73
CA THR A 264 -5.01 -10.47 -18.32
C THR A 264 -4.92 -11.83 -19.02
N GLN A 265 -5.55 -12.89 -18.46
CA GLN A 265 -5.62 -14.21 -19.07
C GLN A 265 -6.40 -14.20 -20.40
N GLN A 266 -7.45 -13.39 -20.50
CA GLN A 266 -8.20 -13.23 -21.73
C GLN A 266 -7.33 -12.56 -22.80
N LEU A 267 -6.55 -11.53 -22.45
CA LEU A 267 -5.62 -10.87 -23.37
C LEU A 267 -4.57 -11.84 -23.92
N VAL A 268 -4.11 -12.80 -23.09
CA VAL A 268 -3.20 -13.87 -23.54
C VAL A 268 -3.92 -14.83 -24.50
N THR A 269 -5.15 -15.23 -24.17
CA THR A 269 -5.96 -16.13 -25.02
C THR A 269 -6.30 -15.50 -26.37
N GLU A 270 -6.56 -14.21 -26.40
CA GLU A 270 -6.81 -13.42 -27.61
C GLU A 270 -5.54 -13.11 -28.43
N GLY A 271 -4.36 -13.46 -27.90
CA GLY A 271 -3.07 -13.19 -28.55
C GLY A 271 -2.64 -11.72 -28.55
N ARG A 272 -3.34 -10.85 -27.80
CA ARG A 272 -2.98 -9.43 -27.63
C ARG A 272 -1.80 -9.28 -26.66
N LEU A 273 -1.68 -10.16 -25.68
CA LEU A 273 -0.54 -10.24 -24.77
C LEU A 273 0.16 -11.58 -25.01
N ILE A 274 1.44 -11.56 -25.42
CA ILE A 274 2.17 -12.79 -25.65
C ILE A 274 2.52 -13.49 -24.33
N PRO A 275 2.53 -14.85 -24.29
CA PRO A 275 2.82 -15.61 -23.08
C PRO A 275 4.15 -15.24 -22.41
N GLU A 276 5.20 -15.02 -23.22
CA GLU A 276 6.54 -14.68 -22.71
C GLU A 276 6.52 -13.36 -21.93
N PHE A 277 5.82 -12.33 -22.43
CA PHE A 277 5.66 -11.05 -21.75
C PHE A 277 4.85 -11.22 -20.47
N TYR A 278 3.73 -11.95 -20.53
CA TYR A 278 2.88 -12.21 -19.36
C TYR A 278 3.67 -12.93 -18.25
N TYR A 279 4.34 -14.04 -18.54
CA TYR A 279 5.09 -14.80 -17.55
C TYR A 279 6.27 -14.03 -16.97
N TYR A 280 6.88 -13.13 -17.73
CA TYR A 280 7.96 -12.29 -17.23
C TYR A 280 7.46 -11.33 -16.13
N PHE A 281 6.37 -10.61 -16.37
CA PHE A 281 5.84 -9.61 -15.44
C PHE A 281 4.97 -10.19 -14.33
N SER A 282 4.37 -11.37 -14.51
CA SER A 282 3.44 -11.97 -13.53
C SER A 282 4.10 -12.60 -12.31
N GLN A 283 5.43 -12.57 -12.23
CA GLN A 283 6.16 -13.05 -11.03
C GLN A 283 5.75 -12.28 -9.76
N ILE A 284 5.51 -10.99 -9.90
CA ILE A 284 4.93 -10.15 -8.86
C ILE A 284 3.73 -9.42 -9.45
N THR A 285 2.54 -9.72 -8.96
CA THR A 285 1.30 -9.11 -9.45
C THR A 285 0.53 -8.46 -8.32
N PHE A 286 0.12 -7.21 -8.55
CA PHE A 286 -0.84 -6.50 -7.73
C PHE A 286 -2.19 -6.45 -8.43
N SER A 287 -3.21 -7.06 -7.84
CA SER A 287 -4.58 -6.99 -8.34
C SER A 287 -5.38 -5.99 -7.54
N LEU A 288 -5.68 -4.84 -8.15
CA LEU A 288 -6.48 -3.79 -7.52
C LEU A 288 -7.98 -4.04 -7.75
N PRO A 289 -8.73 -4.41 -6.71
CA PRO A 289 -10.16 -4.67 -6.84
C PRO A 289 -10.93 -3.38 -7.16
N PRO A 290 -12.08 -3.49 -7.88
CA PRO A 290 -12.98 -2.36 -8.08
C PRO A 290 -13.53 -1.86 -6.73
N LEU A 291 -13.97 -0.61 -6.70
CA LEU A 291 -14.47 0.02 -5.48
C LEU A 291 -15.74 -0.66 -4.95
N SER A 292 -16.56 -1.23 -5.83
CA SER A 292 -17.72 -2.06 -5.50
C SER A 292 -17.37 -3.30 -4.66
N ALA A 293 -16.19 -3.90 -4.86
CA ALA A 293 -15.69 -5.05 -4.11
C ALA A 293 -15.04 -4.67 -2.76
N ARG A 294 -14.76 -3.37 -2.54
CA ARG A 294 -14.16 -2.85 -1.30
C ARG A 294 -14.99 -1.69 -0.72
N ARG A 295 -16.28 -1.91 -0.57
CA ARG A 295 -17.24 -0.91 -0.06
C ARG A 295 -16.86 -0.25 1.28
N PRO A 296 -16.18 -0.91 2.24
CA PRO A 296 -15.68 -0.25 3.45
C PRO A 296 -14.76 0.95 3.18
N ASP A 297 -14.05 0.98 2.03
CA ASP A 297 -13.10 2.03 1.68
C ASP A 297 -13.77 3.30 1.15
N ILE A 298 -15.04 3.22 0.72
CA ILE A 298 -15.75 4.35 0.08
C ILE A 298 -15.75 5.58 0.97
N ILE A 299 -16.15 5.44 2.23
CA ILE A 299 -16.28 6.59 3.14
C ILE A 299 -14.93 7.16 3.58
N PRO A 300 -13.93 6.35 3.97
CA PRO A 300 -12.58 6.84 4.20
C PRO A 300 -12.00 7.61 3.02
N LEU A 301 -12.12 7.07 1.80
CA LEU A 301 -11.66 7.72 0.57
C LEU A 301 -12.42 9.03 0.28
N PHE A 302 -13.73 9.02 0.36
CA PHE A 302 -14.55 10.24 0.16
C PHE A 302 -14.12 11.35 1.12
N ARG A 303 -13.98 11.02 2.41
CA ARG A 303 -13.53 11.99 3.43
C ARG A 303 -12.11 12.50 3.19
N ALA A 304 -11.22 11.64 2.72
CA ALA A 304 -9.85 12.02 2.38
C ALA A 304 -9.83 13.01 1.20
N PHE A 305 -10.57 12.71 0.13
CA PHE A 305 -10.67 13.59 -1.04
C PHE A 305 -11.36 14.91 -0.72
N LEU A 306 -12.42 14.88 0.10
CA LEU A 306 -13.11 16.08 0.55
C LEU A 306 -12.19 17.01 1.35
N ARG A 307 -11.40 16.45 2.28
CA ARG A 307 -10.41 17.22 3.05
C ARG A 307 -9.34 17.81 2.13
N GLN A 308 -8.81 17.02 1.20
CA GLN A 308 -7.80 17.47 0.23
C GLN A 308 -8.35 18.61 -0.65
N SER A 309 -9.59 18.48 -1.12
CA SER A 309 -10.23 19.52 -1.93
C SER A 309 -10.51 20.80 -1.14
N ALA A 310 -11.01 20.68 0.09
CA ALA A 310 -11.25 21.82 0.96
C ALA A 310 -9.95 22.57 1.28
N GLN A 311 -8.86 21.85 1.55
CA GLN A 311 -7.53 22.43 1.79
C GLN A 311 -7.02 23.17 0.55
N ARG A 312 -7.12 22.57 -0.64
CA ARG A 312 -6.71 23.18 -1.91
C ARG A 312 -7.47 24.47 -2.22
N LEU A 313 -8.76 24.52 -1.85
CA LEU A 313 -9.64 25.66 -2.07
C LEU A 313 -9.59 26.70 -0.93
N GLY A 314 -8.90 26.41 0.17
CA GLY A 314 -8.83 27.31 1.34
C GLY A 314 -10.17 27.44 2.08
N ILE A 315 -11.04 26.42 2.02
CA ILE A 315 -12.39 26.44 2.65
C ILE A 315 -12.46 25.45 3.81
N VAL A 316 -13.44 25.66 4.70
CA VAL A 316 -13.74 24.73 5.78
C VAL A 316 -14.36 23.46 5.18
N VAL A 317 -13.94 22.29 5.67
CA VAL A 317 -14.49 20.99 5.23
C VAL A 317 -16.01 20.96 5.49
N PRO A 318 -16.85 20.79 4.46
CA PRO A 318 -18.28 20.75 4.62
C PRO A 318 -18.74 19.59 5.50
N LYS A 319 -19.81 19.81 6.29
CA LYS A 319 -20.45 18.72 7.03
C LYS A 319 -21.16 17.79 6.06
N ILE A 320 -20.94 16.49 6.21
CA ILE A 320 -21.55 15.47 5.36
C ILE A 320 -22.81 14.95 6.04
N ASP A 321 -23.93 14.95 5.31
CA ASP A 321 -25.16 14.32 5.79
C ASP A 321 -25.03 12.81 5.86
N ARG A 322 -25.64 12.19 6.91
CA ARG A 322 -25.57 10.73 7.10
C ARG A 322 -26.27 9.97 5.97
N ASN A 323 -27.41 10.49 5.48
CA ASN A 323 -28.14 9.86 4.38
C ASN A 323 -27.30 9.85 3.10
N TYR A 324 -26.53 10.92 2.86
CA TYR A 324 -25.61 10.98 1.72
C TYR A 324 -24.50 9.94 1.79
N LEU A 325 -23.94 9.70 2.98
CA LEU A 325 -22.96 8.64 3.18
C LEU A 325 -23.52 7.25 2.86
N ASP A 326 -24.79 7.00 3.16
CA ASP A 326 -25.44 5.73 2.87
C ASP A 326 -25.74 5.56 1.37
N ILE A 327 -26.03 6.63 0.65
CA ILE A 327 -26.13 6.64 -0.81
C ILE A 327 -24.76 6.27 -1.42
N LEU A 328 -23.69 6.95 -0.99
CA LEU A 328 -22.34 6.65 -1.49
C LEU A 328 -21.95 5.18 -1.32
N LYS A 329 -22.30 4.54 -0.19
CA LYS A 329 -21.99 3.12 0.06
C LYS A 329 -22.73 2.14 -0.86
N ARG A 330 -23.94 2.51 -1.29
CA ARG A 330 -24.82 1.64 -2.10
C ARG A 330 -24.49 1.69 -3.59
N TYR A 331 -23.89 2.79 -4.04
CA TYR A 331 -23.55 2.98 -5.42
C TYR A 331 -22.39 2.06 -5.87
N ASP A 332 -22.41 1.62 -7.13
CA ASP A 332 -21.47 0.61 -7.63
C ASP A 332 -20.15 1.18 -8.14
N TRP A 333 -20.05 2.49 -8.30
CA TRP A 333 -18.83 3.21 -8.68
C TRP A 333 -18.17 2.66 -9.96
N PRO A 334 -18.81 2.69 -11.13
CA PRO A 334 -18.22 2.18 -12.37
C PRO A 334 -16.93 2.93 -12.76
N GLY A 335 -16.77 4.19 -12.39
CA GLY A 335 -15.53 4.94 -12.52
C GLY A 335 -14.56 4.80 -11.35
N ASN A 336 -14.87 3.91 -10.39
CA ASN A 336 -14.03 3.57 -9.24
C ASN A 336 -13.61 4.82 -8.41
N ILE A 337 -12.36 4.87 -7.94
CA ILE A 337 -11.83 5.98 -7.13
C ILE A 337 -11.82 7.31 -7.90
N ARG A 338 -11.63 7.27 -9.22
CA ARG A 338 -11.65 8.50 -10.04
C ARG A 338 -13.00 9.19 -9.98
N GLU A 339 -14.08 8.43 -10.09
CA GLU A 339 -15.43 8.94 -9.98
C GLU A 339 -15.73 9.46 -8.56
N LEU A 340 -15.37 8.67 -7.53
CA LEU A 340 -15.54 9.05 -6.12
C LEU A 340 -14.81 10.37 -5.81
N ARG A 341 -13.60 10.55 -6.34
CA ARG A 341 -12.83 11.80 -6.19
C ARG A 341 -13.58 12.98 -6.81
N ASN A 342 -14.07 12.84 -8.04
CA ASN A 342 -14.83 13.89 -8.71
C ASN A 342 -16.10 14.27 -7.90
N VAL A 343 -16.79 13.29 -7.35
CA VAL A 343 -17.97 13.52 -6.49
C VAL A 343 -17.57 14.26 -5.21
N ALA A 344 -16.46 13.91 -4.59
CA ALA A 344 -15.96 14.61 -3.40
C ALA A 344 -15.52 16.05 -3.70
N GLU A 345 -14.89 16.30 -4.84
CA GLU A 345 -14.50 17.64 -5.30
C GLU A 345 -15.72 18.54 -5.55
N LEU A 346 -16.76 18.01 -6.19
CA LEU A 346 -18.04 18.72 -6.39
C LEU A 346 -18.73 19.00 -5.05
N TYR A 347 -18.74 18.05 -4.14
CA TYR A 347 -19.30 18.21 -2.80
C TYR A 347 -18.58 19.32 -2.01
N ALA A 348 -17.27 19.44 -2.16
CA ALA A 348 -16.48 20.49 -1.51
C ALA A 348 -16.95 21.91 -1.88
N VAL A 349 -17.37 22.13 -3.11
CA VAL A 349 -17.88 23.42 -3.61
C VAL A 349 -19.41 23.56 -3.49
N GLY A 350 -20.06 22.66 -2.73
CA GLY A 350 -21.50 22.72 -2.47
C GLY A 350 -22.39 22.10 -3.56
N ILE A 351 -21.80 21.43 -4.56
CA ILE A 351 -22.54 20.69 -5.58
C ILE A 351 -22.71 19.25 -5.13
N VAL A 352 -23.89 18.92 -4.61
CA VAL A 352 -24.22 17.55 -4.19
C VAL A 352 -24.66 16.76 -5.42
N LYS A 353 -23.76 15.92 -5.95
CA LYS A 353 -24.11 15.01 -7.04
C LYS A 353 -24.85 13.81 -6.44
N MET A 354 -26.10 13.60 -6.88
CA MET A 354 -26.85 12.38 -6.57
C MET A 354 -26.24 11.25 -7.39
N VAL A 355 -25.72 10.26 -6.68
CA VAL A 355 -25.11 9.06 -7.27
C VAL A 355 -26.21 8.02 -7.35
N ASP A 356 -26.76 7.81 -8.54
CA ASP A 356 -27.86 6.87 -8.75
C ASP A 356 -27.36 5.63 -9.50
N SER A 357 -27.66 4.47 -8.93
CA SER A 357 -27.29 3.16 -9.51
C SER A 357 -28.05 2.83 -10.80
N GLU A 358 -29.16 3.54 -11.09
CA GLU A 358 -29.95 3.29 -12.28
C GLU A 358 -29.49 4.06 -13.54
N GLN A 359 -28.70 5.14 -13.40
CA GLN A 359 -28.29 5.99 -14.53
C GLN A 359 -27.15 5.43 -15.40
N HIS A 360 -26.49 4.33 -15.00
CA HIS A 360 -25.42 3.70 -15.80
C HIS A 360 -25.89 2.45 -16.58
N ARG A 361 -27.17 2.14 -16.57
CA ARG A 361 -27.71 1.24 -17.59
C ARG A 361 -27.78 1.99 -18.90
N ALA A 362 -26.81 1.68 -19.77
CA ALA A 362 -26.73 1.99 -21.20
C ALA A 362 -27.40 3.32 -21.58
N ILE A 363 -26.71 4.18 -22.30
CA ILE A 363 -27.34 5.20 -23.14
C ILE A 363 -28.17 4.43 -24.21
N ILE A 364 -29.29 3.87 -23.76
CA ILE A 364 -30.38 3.52 -24.64
C ILE A 364 -30.96 4.87 -25.02
N PRO A 365 -31.02 5.23 -26.30
CA PRO A 365 -31.65 6.47 -26.68
C PRO A 365 -33.04 6.49 -26.06
N PRO A 366 -33.44 7.62 -25.41
CA PRO A 366 -34.70 7.68 -24.73
C PRO A 366 -35.84 7.40 -25.75
N GLU A 367 -36.58 6.33 -25.53
CA GLU A 367 -37.77 6.01 -26.32
C GLU A 367 -38.96 6.76 -25.74
N GLY A 368 -39.43 7.80 -26.45
CA GLY A 368 -40.67 8.50 -26.12
C GLY A 368 -40.69 9.97 -26.54
N PRO A 369 -41.87 10.61 -26.48
CA PRO A 369 -42.01 12.05 -26.70
C PRO A 369 -41.23 12.87 -25.68
N LEU A 370 -40.67 14.00 -26.10
CA LEU A 370 -39.83 14.88 -25.28
C LEU A 370 -40.50 15.27 -23.95
N ASP A 371 -41.80 15.53 -23.99
CA ASP A 371 -42.57 15.91 -22.81
C ASP A 371 -42.58 14.83 -21.74
N ASN A 372 -42.68 13.55 -22.12
CA ASN A 372 -42.62 12.43 -21.18
C ASN A 372 -41.26 12.29 -20.55
N LEU A 373 -40.19 12.52 -21.32
CA LEU A 373 -38.82 12.49 -20.85
C LEU A 373 -38.52 13.62 -19.87
N VAL A 374 -39.02 14.82 -20.17
CA VAL A 374 -38.89 15.99 -19.28
C VAL A 374 -39.70 15.77 -17.99
N ASP A 375 -40.89 15.22 -18.09
CA ASP A 375 -41.73 14.89 -16.93
C ASP A 375 -41.10 13.82 -16.04
N GLU A 376 -40.53 12.81 -16.63
CA GLU A 376 -39.81 11.75 -15.88
C GLU A 376 -38.55 12.29 -15.22
N TYR A 377 -37.76 13.14 -15.90
CA TYR A 377 -36.62 13.81 -15.33
C TYR A 377 -37.00 14.76 -14.19
N GLU A 378 -38.05 15.55 -14.36
CA GLU A 378 -38.60 16.42 -13.33
C GLU A 378 -39.04 15.64 -12.09
N ARG A 379 -39.78 14.53 -12.30
CA ARG A 379 -40.21 13.64 -11.24
C ARG A 379 -39.01 13.14 -10.44
N ARG A 380 -37.98 12.61 -11.12
CA ARG A 380 -36.75 12.08 -10.46
C ARG A 380 -36.06 13.15 -9.64
N LEU A 381 -35.84 14.35 -10.19
CA LEU A 381 -35.21 15.45 -9.47
C LEU A 381 -35.94 15.81 -8.17
N ILE A 382 -37.29 15.82 -8.20
CA ILE A 382 -38.09 16.14 -7.02
C ILE A 382 -38.03 14.97 -6.02
N GLU A 383 -38.11 13.75 -6.47
CA GLU A 383 -38.04 12.53 -5.67
C GLU A 383 -36.69 12.41 -4.93
N ASP A 384 -35.61 12.64 -5.64
CA ASP A 384 -34.26 12.67 -5.08
C ASP A 384 -34.06 13.74 -4.01
N ALA A 385 -34.58 14.93 -4.29
CA ALA A 385 -34.53 16.03 -3.33
C ALA A 385 -35.43 15.75 -2.09
N LEU A 386 -36.59 15.12 -2.26
CA LEU A 386 -37.43 14.67 -1.13
C LEU A 386 -36.73 13.63 -0.27
N TYR A 387 -36.00 12.71 -0.91
CA TYR A 387 -35.19 11.71 -0.20
C TYR A 387 -34.05 12.38 0.57
N LEU A 388 -33.31 13.30 -0.06
CA LEU A 388 -32.20 14.02 0.53
C LEU A 388 -32.60 14.81 1.79
N PHE A 389 -33.74 15.45 1.75
CA PHE A 389 -34.25 16.30 2.84
C PHE A 389 -35.31 15.62 3.70
N ALA A 390 -35.43 14.27 3.64
CA ALA A 390 -36.35 13.49 4.47
C ALA A 390 -37.82 14.02 4.43
N GLY A 391 -38.30 14.40 3.24
CA GLY A 391 -39.65 14.91 3.01
C GLY A 391 -39.90 16.35 3.48
N ARG A 392 -38.85 17.09 3.88
CA ARG A 392 -38.98 18.52 4.31
C ARG A 392 -39.11 19.44 3.09
N VAL A 393 -40.37 19.69 2.68
CA VAL A 393 -40.70 20.42 1.47
C VAL A 393 -40.09 21.83 1.41
N SER A 394 -39.86 22.50 2.55
CA SER A 394 -39.17 23.80 2.57
C SER A 394 -37.75 23.71 2.06
N ASP A 395 -37.01 22.74 2.57
CA ASP A 395 -35.61 22.57 2.25
C ASP A 395 -35.43 22.08 0.81
N VAL A 396 -36.37 21.24 0.32
CA VAL A 396 -36.45 20.79 -1.08
C VAL A 396 -36.74 21.96 -2.03
N ALA A 397 -37.66 22.86 -1.67
CA ALA A 397 -38.00 24.02 -2.47
C ALA A 397 -36.83 25.00 -2.60
N ASP A 398 -36.14 25.25 -1.49
CA ASP A 398 -34.93 26.09 -1.43
C ASP A 398 -33.78 25.46 -2.24
N TYR A 399 -33.59 24.15 -2.13
CA TYR A 399 -32.59 23.40 -2.90
C TYR A 399 -32.83 23.43 -4.41
N LEU A 400 -34.08 23.22 -4.83
CA LEU A 400 -34.44 23.23 -6.25
C LEU A 400 -34.65 24.66 -6.83
N GLY A 401 -34.50 25.69 -6.01
CA GLY A 401 -34.66 27.09 -6.42
C GLY A 401 -36.06 27.44 -6.90
N ILE A 402 -37.11 26.76 -6.39
CA ILE A 402 -38.51 26.99 -6.80
C ILE A 402 -39.39 27.32 -5.59
N PRO A 403 -40.44 28.19 -5.79
CA PRO A 403 -41.38 28.50 -4.72
C PRO A 403 -42.11 27.23 -4.22
N ARG A 404 -42.32 27.11 -2.91
CA ARG A 404 -42.99 25.97 -2.26
C ARG A 404 -44.33 25.60 -2.91
N LYS A 405 -45.12 26.60 -3.27
CA LYS A 405 -46.41 26.39 -3.95
C LYS A 405 -46.24 25.70 -5.31
N LYS A 406 -45.18 26.05 -6.04
CA LYS A 406 -44.84 25.44 -7.35
C LYS A 406 -44.33 24.01 -7.16
N LEU A 407 -43.56 23.76 -6.12
CA LEU A 407 -43.10 22.42 -5.77
C LEU A 407 -44.29 21.49 -5.43
N TYR A 408 -45.24 21.92 -4.61
CA TYR A 408 -46.42 21.14 -4.30
C TYR A 408 -47.27 20.79 -5.55
N LEU A 409 -47.41 21.70 -6.51
CA LEU A 409 -48.10 21.43 -7.76
C LEU A 409 -47.40 20.36 -8.60
N ARG A 410 -46.06 20.42 -8.65
CA ARG A 410 -45.23 19.42 -9.35
C ARG A 410 -45.23 18.07 -8.66
N MET A 411 -45.13 18.04 -7.34
CA MET A 411 -45.30 16.82 -6.55
C MET A 411 -46.65 16.15 -6.81
N LYS A 412 -47.73 16.94 -6.84
CA LYS A 412 -49.07 16.43 -7.16
C LYS A 412 -49.18 15.92 -8.59
N LYS A 413 -48.54 16.59 -9.56
CA LYS A 413 -48.45 16.15 -10.96
C LYS A 413 -47.80 14.76 -11.10
N HIS A 414 -46.82 14.46 -10.27
CA HIS A 414 -46.01 13.24 -10.32
C HIS A 414 -46.38 12.21 -9.25
N ASP A 415 -47.50 12.38 -8.54
CA ASP A 415 -47.96 11.50 -7.46
C ASP A 415 -46.94 11.26 -6.33
N LEU A 416 -46.15 12.30 -6.01
CA LEU A 416 -45.14 12.23 -4.96
C LEU A 416 -45.71 12.70 -3.63
N ASP A 417 -45.65 11.83 -2.60
CA ASP A 417 -46.08 12.17 -1.25
C ASP A 417 -44.83 12.34 -0.33
N LYS A 418 -44.69 13.54 0.26
CA LYS A 418 -43.63 13.90 1.18
C LYS A 418 -43.48 12.93 2.38
N ASP A 419 -44.61 12.34 2.82
CA ASP A 419 -44.63 11.47 4.01
C ASP A 419 -43.97 10.11 3.72
N SER A 420 -43.91 9.68 2.46
CA SER A 420 -43.21 8.48 2.02
C SER A 420 -41.69 8.55 2.16
N TYR A 421 -41.12 9.75 2.28
CA TYR A 421 -39.68 10.00 2.36
C TYR A 421 -39.21 10.36 3.78
N LYS A 422 -40.10 10.31 4.78
CA LYS A 422 -39.75 10.51 6.18
C LYS A 422 -39.05 9.24 6.73
N PRO A 423 -38.01 9.36 7.59
CA PRO A 423 -37.43 8.21 8.24
C PRO A 423 -38.52 7.47 9.04
N LYS A 424 -38.71 6.20 8.78
CA LYS A 424 -39.54 5.33 9.62
C LYS A 424 -38.89 5.26 10.99
N VAL A 425 -39.59 5.77 12.03
CA VAL A 425 -39.22 5.70 13.45
C VAL A 425 -39.20 4.24 13.88
#